data_15977054ccde0b9e732388ce6d5935ff
#
_entry.id   15977054ccde0b9e732388ce6d5935ff
#
_cell.length_a   1.000
_cell.length_b   1.000
_cell.length_c   1.000
_cell.angle_alpha   90.00
_cell.angle_beta   90.00
_cell.angle_gamma   90.00
#
_symmetry.space_group_name_H-M   'P 1'
#
loop_
_entity.id
_entity.type
_entity.pdbx_description
1 polymer ?
#
loop_
_entity_poly.entity_id
_entity_poly.type
_entity_poly.pdbx_seq_one_letter_code
_entity_poly.pdbx_strand_id
1 'polypeptide(L)'
;MHEMRFRIAWPDGSTQNCYSPSLVIKDYLAVGQTYPLADFLARSRTALTIASERVRAKYGYPCSRALAQLAHIETASQQFLCVIGAHVGVVAFED
;
A
#
# COMPACT_ATOMS: atom_id res chain seq x y z
N MET A 1 3.28 -9.60 16.03
CA MET A 1 3.03 -9.45 14.60
C MET A 1 4.15 -8.60 14.01
N HIS A 2 4.63 -8.96 12.82
CA HIS A 2 5.79 -8.30 12.21
C HIS A 2 5.34 -7.17 11.28
N GLU A 3 5.64 -5.94 11.64
CA GLU A 3 5.34 -4.78 10.80
C GLU A 3 6.42 -4.60 9.72
N MET A 4 6.08 -3.85 8.68
CA MET A 4 7.01 -3.53 7.60
C MET A 4 6.72 -2.15 7.02
N ARG A 5 7.67 -1.63 6.23
CA ARG A 5 7.47 -0.45 5.41
C ARG A 5 7.73 -0.81 3.96
N PHE A 6 7.03 -0.12 3.07
CA PHE A 6 7.24 -0.28 1.64
C PHE A 6 7.28 1.10 0.98
N ARG A 7 8.24 1.28 0.07
CA ARG A 7 8.39 2.53 -0.66
C ARG A 7 7.83 2.37 -2.05
N ILE A 8 7.01 3.33 -2.46
CA ILE A 8 6.40 3.35 -3.79
C ILE A 8 6.82 4.60 -4.54
N ALA A 9 6.79 4.52 -5.87
CA ALA A 9 7.03 5.66 -6.77
C ALA A 9 5.75 5.94 -7.53
N TRP A 10 5.25 7.16 -7.38
CA TRP A 10 4.06 7.64 -8.07
C TRP A 10 4.36 7.97 -9.54
N PRO A 11 3.32 8.13 -10.40
CA PRO A 11 3.53 8.40 -11.83
C PRO A 11 4.38 9.64 -12.14
N ASP A 12 4.43 10.61 -11.23
CA ASP A 12 5.23 11.84 -11.39
C ASP A 12 6.70 11.65 -10.93
N GLY A 13 7.08 10.44 -10.50
CA GLY A 13 8.42 10.15 -10.01
C GLY A 13 8.62 10.41 -8.53
N SER A 14 7.67 11.02 -7.84
CA SER A 14 7.75 11.20 -6.38
C SER A 14 7.64 9.86 -5.68
N THR A 15 8.29 9.73 -4.52
CA THR A 15 8.25 8.50 -3.73
C THR A 15 7.53 8.74 -2.41
N GLN A 16 7.00 7.66 -1.86
CA GLN A 16 6.31 7.70 -0.59
C GLN A 16 6.66 6.44 0.21
N ASN A 17 6.98 6.63 1.49
CA ASN A 17 7.15 5.52 2.43
C ASN A 17 5.80 5.19 3.04
N CYS A 18 5.43 3.91 2.97
CA CYS A 18 4.15 3.41 3.45
C CYS A 18 4.36 2.41 4.57
N TYR A 19 3.34 2.24 5.40
CA TYR A 19 3.37 1.36 6.55
C TYR A 19 2.36 0.22 6.41
N SER A 20 2.73 -0.96 6.87
CA SER A 20 1.80 -2.08 7.06
C SER A 20 2.14 -2.81 8.36
N PRO A 21 1.12 -3.16 9.16
CA PRO A 21 1.34 -3.92 10.40
C PRO A 21 1.61 -5.40 10.14
N SER A 22 1.58 -5.86 8.90
CA SER A 22 1.75 -7.26 8.53
C SER A 22 2.55 -7.38 7.24
N LEU A 23 3.30 -8.48 7.11
CA LEU A 23 4.06 -8.79 5.89
C LEU A 23 3.16 -9.17 4.70
N VAL A 24 1.86 -9.17 4.85
CA VAL A 24 0.91 -9.52 3.78
C VAL A 24 1.07 -8.66 2.52
N ILE A 25 1.65 -7.47 2.65
CA ILE A 25 1.99 -6.62 1.50
C ILE A 25 2.80 -7.42 0.47
N LYS A 26 3.70 -8.30 0.92
CA LYS A 26 4.56 -9.10 0.04
C LYS A 26 3.78 -10.11 -0.82
N ASP A 27 2.55 -10.42 -0.43
CA ASP A 27 1.69 -11.33 -1.20
C ASP A 27 0.98 -10.61 -2.35
N TYR A 28 0.93 -9.29 -2.32
CA TYR A 28 0.18 -8.47 -3.30
C TYR A 28 1.06 -7.56 -4.13
N LEU A 29 2.22 -7.15 -3.60
CA LEU A 29 3.16 -6.26 -4.28
C LEU A 29 4.55 -6.86 -4.27
N ALA A 30 5.32 -6.61 -5.33
CA ALA A 30 6.70 -7.10 -5.43
C ALA A 30 7.65 -5.94 -5.76
N VAL A 31 8.81 -5.94 -5.12
CA VAL A 31 9.88 -4.95 -5.38
C VAL A 31 10.34 -5.06 -6.83
N GLY A 32 10.50 -3.91 -7.48
CA GLY A 32 10.93 -3.84 -8.88
C GLY A 32 9.80 -3.95 -9.89
N GLN A 33 8.57 -4.18 -9.44
CA GLN A 33 7.40 -4.25 -10.31
C GLN A 33 6.69 -2.91 -10.37
N THR A 34 6.01 -2.67 -11.50
CA THR A 34 5.11 -1.53 -11.66
C THR A 34 3.70 -2.06 -11.93
N TYR A 35 2.71 -1.34 -11.44
CA TYR A 35 1.30 -1.72 -11.56
C TYR A 35 0.51 -0.56 -12.14
N PRO A 36 -0.47 -0.80 -13.03
CA PRO A 36 -1.43 0.24 -13.40
C PRO A 36 -2.07 0.80 -12.13
N LEU A 37 -2.37 2.09 -12.14
CA LEU A 37 -2.87 2.78 -10.94
C LEU A 37 -4.06 2.06 -10.30
N ALA A 38 -5.05 1.66 -11.09
CA ALA A 38 -6.23 0.96 -10.57
C ALA A 38 -5.86 -0.38 -9.94
N ASP A 39 -4.93 -1.13 -10.55
CA ASP A 39 -4.45 -2.41 -10.02
C ASP A 39 -3.69 -2.20 -8.72
N PHE A 40 -2.81 -1.20 -8.67
CA PHE A 40 -2.08 -0.86 -7.45
C PHE A 40 -3.04 -0.53 -6.30
N LEU A 41 -4.06 0.28 -6.57
CA LEU A 41 -5.06 0.64 -5.55
C LEU A 41 -5.83 -0.58 -5.05
N ALA A 42 -6.24 -1.47 -5.95
CA ALA A 42 -6.96 -2.68 -5.58
C ALA A 42 -6.09 -3.59 -4.70
N ARG A 43 -4.82 -3.80 -5.10
CA ARG A 43 -3.86 -4.61 -4.34
C ARG A 43 -3.59 -4.01 -2.96
N SER A 44 -3.37 -2.70 -2.90
CA SER A 44 -3.09 -2.00 -1.63
C SER A 44 -4.29 -2.06 -0.70
N ARG A 45 -5.49 -1.87 -1.23
CA ARG A 45 -6.73 -1.95 -0.43
C ARG A 45 -6.90 -3.34 0.16
N THR A 46 -6.74 -4.38 -0.66
CA THR A 46 -6.85 -5.76 -0.20
C THR A 46 -5.80 -6.06 0.86
N ALA A 47 -4.54 -5.74 0.60
CA ALA A 47 -3.44 -6.05 1.51
C ALA A 47 -3.56 -5.32 2.85
N LEU A 48 -3.83 -4.02 2.83
CA LEU A 48 -3.94 -3.23 4.06
C LEU A 48 -5.20 -3.57 4.86
N THR A 49 -6.28 -3.95 4.18
CA THR A 49 -7.49 -4.44 4.86
C THR A 49 -7.20 -5.76 5.57
N ILE A 50 -6.53 -6.70 4.92
CA ILE A 50 -6.11 -7.96 5.54
C ILE A 50 -5.18 -7.69 6.73
N ALA A 51 -4.21 -6.78 6.56
CA ALA A 51 -3.29 -6.42 7.63
C ALA A 51 -4.03 -5.87 8.84
N SER A 52 -5.01 -4.99 8.64
CA SER A 52 -5.85 -4.46 9.71
C SER A 52 -6.67 -5.55 10.40
N GLU A 53 -7.23 -6.49 9.62
CA GLU A 53 -8.00 -7.60 10.18
C GLU A 53 -7.13 -8.57 10.98
N ARG A 54 -5.86 -8.76 10.61
CA ARG A 54 -4.92 -9.56 11.40
C ARG A 54 -4.66 -8.93 12.76
N VAL A 55 -4.55 -7.61 12.82
CA VAL A 55 -4.40 -6.87 14.09
C VAL A 55 -5.66 -7.03 14.91
N ARG A 56 -6.83 -6.90 14.29
CA ARG A 56 -8.11 -7.06 14.97
C ARG A 56 -8.27 -8.45 15.58
N ALA A 57 -7.88 -9.49 14.83
CA ALA A 57 -7.96 -10.87 15.31
C ALA A 57 -7.07 -11.10 16.54
N LYS A 58 -5.91 -10.42 16.59
CA LYS A 58 -4.95 -10.59 17.67
C LYS A 58 -5.24 -9.71 18.89
N TYR A 59 -5.68 -8.48 18.68
CA TYR A 59 -5.80 -7.47 19.74
C TYR A 59 -7.24 -7.03 20.04
N GLY A 60 -8.22 -7.43 19.22
CA GLY A 60 -9.62 -7.09 19.42
C GLY A 60 -10.07 -5.79 18.77
N TYR A 61 -9.17 -5.06 18.11
CA TYR A 61 -9.51 -3.81 17.41
C TYR A 61 -8.63 -3.68 16.14
N PRO A 62 -9.15 -3.02 15.08
CA PRO A 62 -8.41 -2.88 13.83
C PRO A 62 -7.23 -1.92 13.98
N CYS A 63 -6.25 -2.04 13.05
CA CYS A 63 -5.09 -1.16 13.04
C CYS A 63 -5.43 0.18 12.38
N SER A 64 -5.58 1.23 13.18
CA SER A 64 -5.88 2.56 12.64
C SER A 64 -4.76 3.09 11.73
N ARG A 65 -3.49 2.72 11.97
CA ARG A 65 -2.37 3.12 11.10
C ARG A 65 -2.47 2.50 9.72
N ALA A 66 -2.90 1.23 9.62
CA ALA A 66 -3.10 0.57 8.33
C ALA A 66 -4.23 1.24 7.54
N LEU A 67 -5.33 1.55 8.20
CA LEU A 67 -6.47 2.20 7.57
C LEU A 67 -6.13 3.65 7.16
N ALA A 68 -5.38 4.38 7.99
CA ALA A 68 -4.89 5.72 7.64
C ALA A 68 -3.92 5.66 6.46
N GLN A 69 -3.04 4.65 6.42
CA GLN A 69 -2.12 4.48 5.29
C GLN A 69 -2.89 4.24 3.99
N LEU A 70 -3.92 3.41 4.02
CA LEU A 70 -4.77 3.19 2.85
C LEU A 70 -5.44 4.48 2.40
N ALA A 71 -5.99 5.26 3.33
CA ALA A 71 -6.61 6.55 3.03
C ALA A 71 -5.62 7.52 2.39
N HIS A 72 -4.38 7.56 2.87
CA HIS A 72 -3.31 8.38 2.29
C HIS A 72 -2.99 7.97 0.85
N ILE A 73 -2.90 6.67 0.60
CA ILE A 73 -2.66 6.14 -0.76
C ILE A 73 -3.82 6.54 -1.69
N GLU A 74 -5.05 6.36 -1.24
CA GLU A 74 -6.23 6.70 -2.04
C GLU A 74 -6.30 8.20 -2.35
N THR A 75 -6.01 9.04 -1.36
CA THR A 75 -5.99 10.50 -1.54
C THR A 75 -4.89 10.92 -2.51
N ALA A 76 -3.68 10.42 -2.34
CA ALA A 76 -2.56 10.75 -3.21
C ALA A 76 -2.80 10.30 -4.66
N SER A 77 -3.49 9.18 -4.86
CA SER A 77 -3.77 8.64 -6.18
C SER A 77 -4.72 9.51 -7.00
N GLN A 78 -5.54 10.33 -6.34
CA GLN A 78 -6.57 11.10 -7.05
C GLN A 78 -6.00 12.08 -8.06
N GLN A 79 -4.81 12.63 -7.80
CA GLN A 79 -4.17 13.54 -8.75
C GLN A 79 -3.72 12.86 -10.04
N PHE A 80 -3.72 11.53 -10.09
CA PHE A 80 -3.27 10.75 -11.23
C PHE A 80 -4.40 10.01 -11.97
N LEU A 81 -5.65 10.13 -11.51
CA LEU A 81 -6.77 9.37 -12.08
C LEU A 81 -7.01 9.66 -13.55
N CYS A 82 -6.69 10.89 -14.01
CA CYS A 82 -6.87 11.28 -15.41
C CYS A 82 -5.59 11.13 -16.24
N VAL A 83 -4.52 10.60 -15.65
CA VAL A 83 -3.26 10.39 -16.37
C VAL A 83 -3.32 9.06 -17.12
N ILE A 84 -3.25 9.13 -18.45
CA ILE A 84 -3.28 7.93 -19.30
C ILE A 84 -2.02 7.12 -19.07
N GLY A 85 -2.20 5.81 -18.82
CA GLY A 85 -1.07 4.91 -18.60
C GLY A 85 -0.36 5.10 -17.25
N ALA A 86 -1.02 5.74 -16.28
CA ALA A 86 -0.43 5.95 -14.96
C ALA A 86 -0.09 4.63 -14.29
N HIS A 87 1.15 4.49 -13.81
CA HIS A 87 1.66 3.31 -13.11
C HIS A 87 2.31 3.71 -11.80
N VAL A 88 2.25 2.81 -10.83
CA VAL A 88 2.90 2.96 -9.53
C VAL A 88 3.94 1.84 -9.39
N GLY A 89 5.17 2.21 -9.08
CA GLY A 89 6.26 1.25 -8.88
C GLY A 89 6.46 0.92 -7.41
N VAL A 90 6.92 -0.29 -7.13
CA VAL A 90 7.34 -0.69 -5.79
C VAL A 90 8.86 -0.68 -5.74
N VAL A 91 9.43 0.23 -4.95
CA VAL A 91 10.87 0.52 -4.94
C VAL A 91 11.61 -0.36 -3.95
N ALA A 92 11.08 -0.52 -2.74
CA ALA A 92 11.78 -1.24 -1.68
C ALA A 92 10.80 -1.74 -0.60
N PHE A 93 11.21 -2.81 0.08
CA PHE A 93 10.59 -3.27 1.33
C PHE A 93 11.61 -3.14 2.46
N GLU A 94 11.11 -2.78 3.64
CA GLU A 94 11.88 -2.74 4.88
C GLU A 94 11.08 -3.47 5.97
N ASP A 95 11.60 -4.57 6.47
CA ASP A 95 10.95 -5.35 7.53
C ASP A 95 11.87 -5.64 8.73
#